data_fef9c372d9f831b17e0ba63445345b37
#
_entry.id   fef9c372d9f831b17e0ba63445345b37
#
_cell.length_a   1.000
_cell.length_b   1.000
_cell.length_c   1.000
_cell.angle_alpha   90.00
_cell.angle_beta   90.00
_cell.angle_gamma   90.00
#
_symmetry.space_group_name_H-M   'P 1'
#
loop_
_entity.id
_entity.type
_entity.pdbx_description
1 polymer ?
#
loop_
_entity_poly.entity_id
_entity_poly.type
_entity_poly.pdbx_seq_one_letter_code
_entity_poly.pdbx_strand_id
1 'polypeptide(L)'
;YMPKSPVRFLYAGKLPKPYVFGWEQLPQNGNYVFITGGEKDVLSLAAHGFSAISLNSETAHLQSTMIEELSKRFKHIVFLYDCDETGKRESLLRVGEWKEKYKTSRVLLPLSGEKTSKDISDFFLEGRTRDELMKIIEAQVR
;
A
#
# COMPACT_ATOMS: atom_id res chain seq x y z
N TYR A 1 -10.06 14.92 -10.16
CA TYR A 1 -10.19 14.69 -9.33
C TYR A 1 -10.86 15.16 -8.68
N MET A 2 -11.03 15.05 -8.30
CA MET A 2 -11.53 15.29 -7.58
C MET A 2 -11.78 15.72 -6.98
N PRO A 3 -11.98 15.72 -7.21
CA PRO A 3 -12.09 16.13 -6.28
C PRO A 3 -12.38 15.54 -5.47
N LYS A 4 -12.56 15.10 -5.63
CA LYS A 4 -12.67 14.87 -4.69
C LYS A 4 -11.74 14.73 -3.92
N SER A 5 -11.01 15.23 -3.99
CA SER A 5 -10.30 15.19 -2.81
C SER A 5 -10.11 16.55 -2.24
N PRO A 6 -11.07 17.02 -1.54
CA PRO A 6 -10.95 18.33 -0.92
C PRO A 6 -9.75 18.41 0.01
N VAL A 7 -9.35 17.27 0.57
CA VAL A 7 -8.17 17.23 1.44
C VAL A 7 -6.94 17.76 0.74
N ARG A 8 -6.79 17.46 -0.55
CA ARG A 8 -5.62 17.93 -1.27
C ARG A 8 -5.61 19.45 -1.43
N PHE A 9 -6.78 20.04 -1.59
CA PHE A 9 -6.88 21.48 -1.70
C PHE A 9 -6.57 22.18 -0.39
N LEU A 10 -6.98 21.55 0.71
CA LEU A 10 -6.68 22.12 2.01
C LEU A 10 -5.18 22.24 2.25
N TYR A 11 -4.42 21.38 1.61
CA TYR A 11 -2.98 21.36 1.79
C TYR A 11 -2.22 21.97 0.64
N ALA A 12 -2.90 22.69 -0.24
CA ALA A 12 -2.27 23.31 -1.39
C ALA A 12 -1.06 24.12 -0.94
N GLY A 13 0.08 23.84 -1.56
CA GLY A 13 1.32 24.52 -1.25
C GLY A 13 2.03 24.04 0.00
N LYS A 14 1.38 23.17 0.79
CA LYS A 14 2.01 22.73 2.01
C LYS A 14 1.30 21.48 2.54
N LEU A 15 1.94 20.34 2.43
CA LEU A 15 1.38 19.08 2.91
C LEU A 15 1.76 18.90 4.38
N PRO A 16 0.85 18.36 5.19
CA PRO A 16 1.19 18.02 6.57
C PRO A 16 2.20 16.90 6.58
N LYS A 17 2.97 16.82 7.62
CA LYS A 17 3.91 15.72 7.79
C LYS A 17 3.50 14.91 8.99
N PRO A 18 3.50 13.58 8.85
CA PRO A 18 3.82 12.83 7.63
C PRO A 18 2.66 12.87 6.63
N TYR A 19 2.99 12.82 5.35
CA TYR A 19 1.97 12.75 4.31
C TYR A 19 1.58 11.29 4.11
N VAL A 20 0.29 10.99 4.22
CA VAL A 20 -0.24 9.64 4.00
C VAL A 20 -1.56 9.77 3.26
N PHE A 21 -1.60 9.25 2.05
CA PHE A 21 -2.80 9.27 1.23
C PHE A 21 -3.69 8.08 1.58
N GLY A 22 -4.97 8.34 1.79
CA GLY A 22 -5.96 7.29 2.02
C GLY A 22 -6.20 6.92 3.47
N TRP A 23 -5.49 7.54 4.40
CA TRP A 23 -5.61 7.20 5.82
C TRP A 23 -7.04 7.35 6.34
N GLU A 24 -7.70 8.43 5.96
CA GLU A 24 -9.03 8.73 6.49
C GLU A 24 -10.11 7.81 5.94
N GLN A 25 -9.79 7.09 4.87
CA GLN A 25 -10.72 6.14 4.26
C GLN A 25 -10.66 4.75 4.91
N LEU A 26 -9.70 4.53 5.79
CA LEU A 26 -9.50 3.21 6.37
C LEU A 26 -10.62 2.86 7.35
N PRO A 27 -11.09 1.59 7.33
CA PRO A 27 -12.05 1.13 8.33
C PRO A 27 -11.39 1.00 9.70
N GLN A 28 -12.19 0.86 10.73
CA GLN A 28 -11.68 0.72 12.09
C GLN A 28 -11.00 -0.62 12.34
N ASN A 29 -11.31 -1.65 11.53
CA ASN A 29 -10.67 -2.94 11.66
C ASN A 29 -10.76 -3.69 10.33
N GLY A 30 -9.95 -4.73 10.20
CA GLY A 30 -9.92 -5.56 9.00
C GLY A 30 -8.82 -6.59 9.10
N ASN A 31 -8.70 -7.42 8.05
CA ASN A 31 -7.66 -8.44 8.00
C ASN A 31 -6.35 -7.91 7.46
N TYR A 32 -6.41 -7.15 6.38
CA TYR A 32 -5.21 -6.65 5.69
C TYR A 32 -5.32 -5.17 5.45
N VAL A 33 -4.22 -4.46 5.65
CA VAL A 33 -4.07 -3.11 5.13
C VAL A 33 -2.84 -3.10 4.24
N PHE A 34 -2.95 -2.46 3.08
CA PHE A 34 -1.86 -2.42 2.11
C PHE A 34 -1.21 -1.05 2.13
N ILE A 35 0.11 -1.05 2.06
CA ILE A 35 0.88 0.18 1.95
C ILE A 35 1.55 0.13 0.58
N THR A 36 1.25 1.11 -0.26
CA THR A 36 1.73 1.15 -1.63
C THR A 36 2.68 2.32 -1.84
N GLY A 37 3.29 2.35 -3.01
CA GLY A 37 4.21 3.42 -3.36
C GLY A 37 3.56 4.64 -3.99
N GLY A 38 2.27 4.59 -4.30
CA GLY A 38 1.62 5.72 -4.96
C GLY A 38 0.11 5.77 -4.77
N GLU A 39 -0.45 6.95 -5.00
CA GLU A 39 -1.88 7.18 -4.80
C GLU A 39 -2.73 6.40 -5.78
N LYS A 40 -2.25 6.23 -7.01
CA LYS A 40 -2.96 5.49 -8.03
C LYS A 40 -3.24 4.06 -7.57
N ASP A 41 -2.27 3.47 -6.90
CA ASP A 41 -2.40 2.09 -6.42
C ASP A 41 -3.41 1.98 -5.29
N VAL A 42 -3.45 3.00 -4.42
CA VAL A 42 -4.47 3.03 -3.37
C VAL A 42 -5.86 3.04 -3.99
N LEU A 43 -6.06 3.86 -5.01
CA LEU A 43 -7.36 3.96 -5.67
C LEU A 43 -7.72 2.64 -6.36
N SER A 44 -6.76 1.99 -6.99
CA SER A 44 -7.00 0.69 -7.63
C SER A 44 -7.42 -0.36 -6.61
N LEU A 45 -6.72 -0.42 -5.48
CA LEU A 45 -7.05 -1.38 -4.42
C LEU A 45 -8.41 -1.07 -3.82
N ALA A 46 -8.70 0.20 -3.55
CA ALA A 46 -9.99 0.58 -2.97
C ALA A 46 -11.13 0.23 -3.90
N ALA A 47 -10.95 0.39 -5.20
CA ALA A 47 -11.97 0.03 -6.18
C ALA A 47 -12.27 -1.46 -6.18
N HIS A 48 -11.34 -2.27 -5.69
CA HIS A 48 -11.51 -3.73 -5.60
C HIS A 48 -11.81 -4.20 -4.17
N GLY A 49 -12.15 -3.27 -3.28
CA GLY A 49 -12.59 -3.62 -1.94
C GLY A 49 -11.48 -3.83 -0.92
N PHE A 50 -10.27 -3.37 -1.21
CA PHE A 50 -9.14 -3.49 -0.29
C PHE A 50 -8.87 -2.17 0.43
N SER A 51 -8.36 -2.27 1.65
CA SER A 51 -7.96 -1.11 2.43
C SER A 51 -6.50 -0.80 2.16
N ALA A 52 -6.20 0.43 1.78
CA ALA A 52 -4.84 0.78 1.36
C ALA A 52 -4.51 2.23 1.68
N ILE A 53 -3.23 2.47 1.89
CA ILE A 53 -2.68 3.81 2.03
C ILE A 53 -1.39 3.89 1.22
N SER A 54 -0.93 5.09 0.95
CA SER A 54 0.40 5.27 0.39
C SER A 54 1.10 6.39 1.10
N LEU A 55 2.41 6.25 1.22
CA LEU A 55 3.28 7.32 1.65
C LEU A 55 3.64 8.15 0.43
N ASN A 56 4.45 9.17 0.64
CA ASN A 56 4.88 10.06 -0.42
C ASN A 56 5.66 9.34 -1.53
N SER A 57 6.38 8.27 -1.16
CA SER A 57 7.09 7.43 -2.13
C SER A 57 7.45 6.12 -1.47
N GLU A 58 7.96 5.16 -2.27
CA GLU A 58 8.41 3.87 -1.74
C GLU A 58 9.60 4.00 -0.80
N THR A 59 10.37 5.08 -0.92
CA THR A 59 11.51 5.31 -0.04
C THR A 59 11.11 5.99 1.27
N ALA A 60 9.89 6.46 1.39
CA ALA A 60 9.44 7.11 2.62
C ALA A 60 9.24 6.10 3.74
N HIS A 61 9.47 6.54 4.95
CA HIS A 61 9.34 5.69 6.14
C HIS A 61 8.02 5.94 6.84
N LEU A 62 7.38 4.85 7.25
CA LEU A 62 6.16 4.93 8.05
C LEU A 62 6.55 5.25 9.48
N GLN A 63 5.88 6.21 10.09
CA GLN A 63 6.18 6.56 11.46
C GLN A 63 5.66 5.52 12.44
N SER A 64 6.35 5.40 13.57
CA SER A 64 5.99 4.38 14.57
C SER A 64 4.57 4.53 15.09
N THR A 65 4.07 5.76 15.24
CA THR A 65 2.70 5.98 15.70
C THR A 65 1.69 5.46 14.69
N MET A 66 1.99 5.57 13.41
CA MET A 66 1.09 5.12 12.36
C MET A 66 1.03 3.60 12.29
N ILE A 67 2.21 2.95 12.33
CA ILE A 67 2.20 1.49 12.23
C ILE A 67 1.58 0.87 13.47
N GLU A 68 1.76 1.51 14.62
CA GLU A 68 1.11 1.05 15.83
C GLU A 68 -0.41 1.12 15.68
N GLU A 69 -0.92 2.21 15.14
CA GLU A 69 -2.36 2.35 14.94
C GLU A 69 -2.87 1.33 13.93
N LEU A 70 -2.13 1.10 12.84
CA LEU A 70 -2.52 0.10 11.85
C LEU A 70 -2.55 -1.29 12.46
N SER A 71 -1.60 -1.61 13.33
CA SER A 71 -1.55 -2.93 13.94
C SER A 71 -2.71 -3.17 14.90
N LYS A 72 -3.32 -2.12 15.42
CA LYS A 72 -4.50 -2.24 16.27
C LYS A 72 -5.76 -2.48 15.43
N ARG A 73 -5.78 -1.99 14.20
CA ARG A 73 -6.95 -2.09 13.33
C ARG A 73 -6.95 -3.32 12.44
N PHE A 74 -5.77 -3.75 12.01
CA PHE A 74 -5.64 -4.80 11.00
C PHE A 74 -4.78 -5.94 11.51
N LYS A 75 -5.13 -7.15 11.07
CA LYS A 75 -4.37 -8.33 11.49
C LYS A 75 -3.01 -8.41 10.81
N HIS A 76 -2.91 -7.91 9.57
CA HIS A 76 -1.66 -7.93 8.82
C HIS A 76 -1.46 -6.61 8.10
N ILE A 77 -0.21 -6.15 8.09
CA ILE A 77 0.20 -4.97 7.34
C ILE A 77 1.03 -5.48 6.17
N VAL A 78 0.63 -5.16 4.95
CA VAL A 78 1.27 -5.69 3.75
C VAL A 78 1.84 -4.56 2.91
N PHE A 79 3.14 -4.62 2.67
CA PHE A 79 3.79 -3.67 1.76
C PHE A 79 3.67 -4.21 0.35
N LEU A 80 2.89 -3.54 -0.47
CA LEU A 80 2.62 -3.94 -1.85
C LEU A 80 3.19 -2.86 -2.78
N TYR A 81 4.50 -2.91 -2.95
CA TYR A 81 5.23 -1.95 -3.75
C TYR A 81 5.38 -2.48 -5.18
N ASP A 82 5.91 -1.62 -6.05
CA ASP A 82 6.18 -2.03 -7.43
C ASP A 82 7.10 -3.24 -7.44
N CYS A 83 7.00 -4.06 -8.47
CA CYS A 83 7.87 -5.22 -8.58
C CYS A 83 9.12 -4.95 -9.40
N ASP A 84 9.46 -3.69 -9.62
CA ASP A 84 10.76 -3.32 -10.20
C ASP A 84 11.85 -3.36 -9.12
N GLU A 85 13.08 -3.05 -9.50
CA GLU A 85 14.22 -3.12 -8.59
C GLU A 85 14.03 -2.27 -7.33
N THR A 86 13.56 -1.04 -7.52
CA THR A 86 13.36 -0.14 -6.40
C THR A 86 12.27 -0.66 -5.47
N GLY A 87 11.15 -1.09 -6.01
CA GLY A 87 10.04 -1.58 -5.20
C GLY A 87 10.40 -2.83 -4.42
N LYS A 88 11.13 -3.75 -5.05
CA LYS A 88 11.56 -4.96 -4.35
C LYS A 88 12.49 -4.64 -3.19
N ARG A 89 13.44 -3.74 -3.42
CA ARG A 89 14.39 -3.36 -2.38
C ARG A 89 13.71 -2.63 -1.25
N GLU A 90 12.89 -1.63 -1.58
CA GLU A 90 12.27 -0.80 -0.56
C GLU A 90 11.22 -1.56 0.25
N SER A 91 10.46 -2.45 -0.38
CA SER A 91 9.48 -3.22 0.37
C SER A 91 10.16 -4.15 1.38
N LEU A 92 11.28 -4.73 1.00
CA LEU A 92 12.04 -5.58 1.92
C LEU A 92 12.57 -4.77 3.10
N LEU A 93 13.08 -3.56 2.84
CA LEU A 93 13.58 -2.69 3.89
C LEU A 93 12.46 -2.27 4.84
N ARG A 94 11.30 -1.91 4.31
CA ARG A 94 10.17 -1.49 5.16
C ARG A 94 9.72 -2.63 6.07
N VAL A 95 9.60 -3.83 5.52
CA VAL A 95 9.22 -4.99 6.34
C VAL A 95 10.28 -5.24 7.40
N GLY A 96 11.55 -5.13 7.03
CA GLY A 96 12.65 -5.35 7.97
C GLY A 96 12.62 -4.39 9.15
N GLU A 97 12.08 -3.19 8.97
CA GLU A 97 11.99 -2.22 10.04
C GLU A 97 11.00 -2.61 11.13
N TRP A 98 9.95 -3.39 10.79
CA TRP A 98 8.82 -3.59 11.68
C TRP A 98 8.46 -5.03 11.98
N LYS A 99 8.99 -5.99 11.23
CA LYS A 99 8.50 -7.38 11.32
C LYS A 99 8.66 -8.02 12.70
N GLU A 100 9.57 -7.51 13.51
CA GLU A 100 9.78 -8.07 14.84
C GLU A 100 8.78 -7.55 15.87
N LYS A 101 8.14 -6.44 15.58
CA LYS A 101 7.16 -5.86 16.49
C LYS A 101 5.74 -6.08 16.02
N TYR A 102 5.52 -6.12 14.72
CA TYR A 102 4.19 -6.15 14.14
C TYR A 102 4.14 -7.18 13.02
N LYS A 103 2.94 -7.68 12.75
CA LYS A 103 2.77 -8.62 11.64
C LYS A 103 2.81 -7.86 10.32
N THR A 104 3.99 -7.78 9.76
CA THR A 104 4.23 -7.11 8.49
C THR A 104 4.81 -8.09 7.49
N SER A 105 4.41 -7.94 6.23
CA SER A 105 4.88 -8.78 5.13
C SER A 105 4.96 -7.93 3.89
N ARG A 106 5.69 -8.41 2.89
CA ARG A 106 5.63 -7.81 1.58
C ARG A 106 5.07 -8.84 0.62
N VAL A 107 4.38 -8.35 -0.42
CA VAL A 107 3.84 -9.20 -1.46
C VAL A 107 4.47 -8.75 -2.77
N LEU A 108 5.04 -9.70 -3.51
CA LEU A 108 5.57 -9.42 -4.84
C LEU A 108 4.57 -9.94 -5.86
N LEU A 109 4.18 -9.05 -6.76
CA LEU A 109 3.23 -9.38 -7.81
C LEU A 109 3.94 -10.15 -8.93
N PRO A 110 3.24 -11.07 -9.61
CA PRO A 110 3.84 -11.84 -10.71
C PRO A 110 3.84 -11.03 -11.99
N LEU A 111 4.54 -9.92 -11.99
CA LEU A 111 4.64 -9.01 -13.12
C LEU A 111 6.10 -8.93 -13.57
N SER A 112 6.31 -8.44 -14.79
CA SER A 112 7.65 -8.41 -15.37
C SER A 112 8.58 -7.42 -14.69
N GLY A 113 8.03 -6.39 -14.05
CA GLY A 113 8.84 -5.33 -13.45
C GLY A 113 9.18 -4.22 -14.42
N GLU A 114 8.70 -4.33 -15.67
CA GLU A 114 8.94 -3.32 -16.68
C GLU A 114 7.94 -2.19 -16.53
N LYS A 115 8.18 -1.10 -17.25
CA LYS A 115 7.49 0.16 -17.08
C LYS A 115 5.97 0.06 -17.03
N THR A 116 5.37 -0.84 -17.80
CA THR A 116 3.92 -0.98 -17.86
C THR A 116 3.41 -2.25 -17.18
N SER A 117 4.25 -2.93 -16.42
CA SER A 117 3.87 -4.16 -15.74
C SER A 117 4.66 -4.28 -14.45
N LYS A 118 4.37 -3.40 -13.49
CA LYS A 118 5.17 -3.36 -12.26
C LYS A 118 4.37 -3.11 -10.99
N ASP A 119 3.17 -2.52 -11.06
CA ASP A 119 2.42 -2.18 -9.85
C ASP A 119 1.03 -2.81 -9.85
N ILE A 120 0.31 -2.62 -8.75
CA ILE A 120 -1.01 -3.23 -8.60
C ILE A 120 -2.00 -2.68 -9.62
N SER A 121 -1.84 -1.44 -10.03
CA SER A 121 -2.71 -0.88 -11.07
C SER A 121 -2.50 -1.62 -12.37
N ASP A 122 -1.24 -1.90 -12.72
CA ASP A 122 -0.92 -2.67 -13.92
C ASP A 122 -1.47 -4.09 -13.85
N PHE A 123 -1.40 -4.69 -12.66
CA PHE A 123 -1.93 -6.03 -12.41
C PHE A 123 -3.41 -6.11 -12.81
N PHE A 124 -4.22 -5.17 -12.35
CA PHE A 124 -5.64 -5.15 -12.69
C PHE A 124 -5.87 -4.78 -14.16
N LEU A 125 -5.05 -3.89 -14.71
CA LEU A 125 -5.17 -3.52 -16.13
C LEU A 125 -4.88 -4.68 -17.05
N GLU A 126 -4.05 -5.64 -16.61
CA GLU A 126 -3.78 -6.83 -17.39
C GLU A 126 -4.93 -7.84 -17.34
N GLY A 127 -6.02 -7.51 -16.64
CA GLY A 127 -7.17 -8.38 -16.58
C GLY A 127 -7.16 -9.32 -15.38
N ARG A 128 -6.19 -9.18 -14.47
CA ARG A 128 -6.13 -10.00 -13.28
C ARG A 128 -7.24 -9.58 -12.31
N THR A 129 -7.70 -10.53 -11.52
CA THR A 129 -8.87 -10.33 -10.68
C THR A 129 -8.53 -10.17 -9.22
N ARG A 130 -9.52 -9.69 -8.45
CA ARG A 130 -9.43 -9.60 -7.01
C ARG A 130 -9.11 -10.95 -6.38
N ASP A 131 -9.75 -12.01 -6.86
CA ASP A 131 -9.54 -13.35 -6.31
C ASP A 131 -8.12 -13.83 -6.58
N GLU A 132 -7.56 -13.51 -7.73
CA GLU A 132 -6.16 -13.84 -8.01
C GLU A 132 -5.23 -13.14 -7.05
N LEU A 133 -5.50 -11.86 -6.76
CA LEU A 133 -4.68 -11.12 -5.80
C LEU A 133 -4.79 -11.74 -4.42
N MET A 134 -5.99 -12.13 -3.99
CA MET A 134 -6.16 -12.76 -2.68
C MET A 134 -5.34 -14.05 -2.57
N LYS A 135 -5.30 -14.84 -3.62
CA LYS A 135 -4.50 -16.07 -3.61
C LYS A 135 -3.01 -15.77 -3.49
N ILE A 136 -2.55 -14.73 -4.18
CA ILE A 136 -1.15 -14.32 -4.09
C ILE A 136 -0.82 -13.88 -2.67
N ILE A 137 -1.71 -13.09 -2.07
CA ILE A 137 -1.52 -12.60 -0.71
C ILE A 137 -1.45 -13.76 0.26
N GLU A 138 -2.40 -14.68 0.17
CA GLU A 138 -2.47 -15.81 1.09
C GLU A 138 -1.25 -16.72 0.97
N ALA A 139 -0.66 -16.79 -0.21
CA ALA A 139 0.53 -17.59 -0.41
C ALA A 139 1.78 -16.95 0.19
N GLN A 140 1.82 -15.61 0.26
CA GLN A 140 3.03 -14.89 0.68
C GLN A 140 2.96 -14.34 2.10
N VAL A 141 1.77 -14.09 2.62
CA VAL A 141 1.61 -13.55 3.98
C VAL A 141 1.51 -14.70 4.97
N ARG A 142 2.31 -14.64 6.03
CA ARG A 142 2.35 -15.69 7.03
C ARG A 142 1.88 -15.21 8.38
#